data_aeac8597d30185b9a7c052e59ba0cf4c
#
_entry.id   aeac8597d30185b9a7c052e59ba0cf4c
#
_cell.length_a   1.000
_cell.length_b   1.000
_cell.length_c   1.000
_cell.angle_alpha   90.00
_cell.angle_beta   90.00
_cell.angle_gamma   90.00
#
_symmetry.space_group_name_H-M   'P 1'
#
loop_
_entity.id
_entity.type
_entity.pdbx_description
1 polymer ?
#
loop_
_entity_poly.entity_id
_entity_poly.type
_entity_poly.pdbx_seq_one_letter_code
_entity_poly.pdbx_strand_id
1 'polypeptide(L)'
;MAYKYIAEEWAKPEKCFLEELMRQRLVQWRKQPTVLRIEHPTRIDKARKLGYKAKQGFVVARTKVRRSGFRKIRPRSGRRPKRMGVAKFKLGKSMRLIAEERTAKRFPNLEVLNSYWVGEDGKHKWFEIILLDPNAPTIKTV
;
A
#
# COMPACT_ATOMS: atom_id res chain seq x y z
N MET A 1 -22.15 13.46 -2.41
CA MET A 1 -21.42 14.74 -2.10
C MET A 1 -20.40 14.61 -0.98
N ALA A 2 -20.61 13.83 0.09
CA ALA A 2 -19.67 13.72 1.23
C ALA A 2 -18.23 13.33 0.84
N TYR A 3 -18.04 12.45 -0.13
CA TYR A 3 -16.70 12.01 -0.57
C TYR A 3 -15.85 13.13 -1.20
N LYS A 4 -16.46 14.19 -1.73
CA LYS A 4 -15.74 15.36 -2.25
C LYS A 4 -14.97 16.05 -1.13
N TYR A 5 -15.61 16.32 0.00
CA TYR A 5 -14.98 16.97 1.15
C TYR A 5 -13.87 16.11 1.75
N ILE A 6 -14.10 14.80 1.90
CA ILE A 6 -13.04 13.89 2.36
C ILE A 6 -11.83 13.92 1.42
N ALA A 7 -12.05 13.92 0.12
CA ALA A 7 -10.96 13.99 -0.86
C ALA A 7 -10.19 15.31 -0.81
N GLU A 8 -10.88 16.43 -0.55
CA GLU A 8 -10.28 17.75 -0.38
C GLU A 8 -9.39 17.81 0.88
N GLU A 9 -9.83 17.24 2.01
CA GLU A 9 -9.02 17.12 3.23
C GLU A 9 -7.76 16.29 3.00
N TRP A 10 -7.88 15.17 2.30
CA TRP A 10 -6.72 14.34 1.93
C TRP A 10 -5.77 15.02 0.93
N ALA A 11 -6.26 15.97 0.14
CA ALA A 11 -5.41 16.75 -0.77
C ALA A 11 -4.59 17.82 -0.03
N LYS A 12 -5.10 18.35 1.08
CA LYS A 12 -4.45 19.41 1.87
C LYS A 12 -4.48 19.06 3.37
N PRO A 13 -3.78 18.00 3.80
CA PRO A 13 -3.83 17.53 5.19
C PRO A 13 -3.33 18.56 6.21
N GLU A 14 -2.45 19.48 5.78
CA GLU A 14 -1.89 20.55 6.60
C GLU A 14 -2.95 21.56 7.10
N LYS A 15 -4.08 21.67 6.39
CA LYS A 15 -5.16 22.61 6.72
C LYS A 15 -6.23 22.02 7.65
N CYS A 16 -6.10 20.77 8.03
CA CYS A 16 -7.09 20.08 8.84
C CYS A 16 -6.42 19.17 9.87
N PHE A 17 -7.21 18.65 10.80
CA PHE A 17 -6.79 17.72 11.84
C PHE A 17 -6.17 16.40 11.31
N LEU A 18 -6.27 16.14 10.02
CA LEU A 18 -5.84 14.88 9.40
C LEU A 18 -4.34 14.62 9.57
N GLU A 19 -3.50 15.66 9.52
CA GLU A 19 -2.04 15.49 9.68
C GLU A 19 -1.69 14.94 11.06
N GLU A 20 -2.28 15.51 12.12
CA GLU A 20 -2.04 15.05 13.49
C GLU A 20 -2.58 13.64 13.72
N LEU A 21 -3.78 13.36 13.22
CA LEU A 21 -4.38 12.02 13.25
C LEU A 21 -3.49 10.99 12.54
N MET A 22 -2.92 11.34 11.40
CA MET A 22 -2.02 10.46 10.67
C MET A 22 -0.70 10.24 11.40
N ARG A 23 -0.15 11.25 12.08
CA ARG A 23 1.03 11.08 12.94
C ARG A 23 0.78 10.03 14.03
N GLN A 24 -0.34 10.12 14.73
CA GLN A 24 -0.74 9.15 15.76
C GLN A 24 -0.92 7.73 15.18
N ARG A 25 -1.60 7.61 14.04
CA ARG A 25 -1.80 6.34 13.34
C ARG A 25 -0.48 5.70 12.90
N LEU A 26 0.46 6.48 12.37
CA LEU A 26 1.76 5.99 11.94
C LEU A 26 2.58 5.38 13.09
N VAL A 27 2.48 5.90 14.31
CA VAL A 27 3.12 5.32 15.50
C VAL A 27 2.61 3.89 15.74
N GLN A 28 1.30 3.69 15.64
CA GLN A 28 0.68 2.37 15.79
C GLN A 28 1.03 1.44 14.61
N TRP A 29 0.97 1.95 13.38
CA TRP A 29 1.22 1.17 12.17
C TRP A 29 2.65 0.65 12.05
N ARG A 30 3.63 1.36 12.62
CA ARG A 30 5.02 0.88 12.70
C ARG A 30 5.15 -0.42 13.48
N LYS A 31 4.38 -0.56 14.56
CA LYS A 31 4.38 -1.75 15.44
C LYS A 31 3.62 -2.94 14.85
N GLN A 32 2.70 -2.68 13.92
CA GLN A 32 1.85 -3.71 13.30
C GLN A 32 2.64 -4.61 12.34
N PRO A 33 2.14 -5.82 12.03
CA PRO A 33 2.72 -6.72 11.04
C PRO A 33 2.78 -6.09 9.65
N THR A 34 3.57 -6.72 8.76
CA THR A 34 3.77 -6.20 7.39
C THR A 34 2.48 -6.17 6.58
N VAL A 35 1.65 -7.20 6.73
CA VAL A 35 0.33 -7.31 6.11
C VAL A 35 -0.69 -7.51 7.21
N LEU A 36 -1.66 -6.63 7.30
CA LEU A 36 -2.73 -6.65 8.30
C LEU A 36 -4.07 -6.47 7.60
N ARG A 37 -5.01 -7.38 7.86
CA ARG A 37 -6.42 -7.18 7.49
C ARG A 37 -7.02 -6.06 8.34
N ILE A 38 -7.74 -5.15 7.70
CA ILE A 38 -8.46 -4.05 8.36
C ILE A 38 -9.96 -4.15 8.08
N GLU A 39 -10.77 -3.72 9.02
CA GLU A 39 -12.23 -3.78 8.90
C GLU A 39 -12.77 -2.72 7.96
N HIS A 40 -12.21 -1.51 8.07
CA HIS A 40 -12.64 -0.37 7.28
C HIS A 40 -11.46 0.30 6.57
N PRO A 41 -11.64 0.74 5.31
CA PRO A 41 -10.62 1.47 4.59
C PRO A 41 -10.35 2.83 5.26
N THR A 42 -9.08 3.21 5.38
CA THR A 42 -8.69 4.51 5.95
C THR A 42 -9.12 5.68 5.06
N ARG A 43 -9.10 5.47 3.74
CA ARG A 43 -9.54 6.44 2.73
C ARG A 43 -10.73 5.89 1.97
N ILE A 44 -11.93 6.12 2.50
CA ILE A 44 -13.17 5.61 1.89
C ILE A 44 -13.46 6.23 0.50
N ASP A 45 -13.10 7.50 0.31
CA ASP A 45 -13.20 8.20 -0.97
C ASP A 45 -12.41 7.48 -2.07
N LYS A 46 -11.15 7.14 -1.76
CA LYS A 46 -10.25 6.48 -2.69
C LYS A 46 -10.61 5.01 -2.90
N ALA A 47 -10.96 4.32 -1.81
CA ALA A 47 -11.37 2.92 -1.87
C ALA A 47 -12.58 2.73 -2.80
N ARG A 48 -13.62 3.55 -2.64
CA ARG A 48 -14.83 3.46 -3.48
C ARG A 48 -14.59 3.82 -4.93
N LYS A 49 -13.75 4.82 -5.21
CA LYS A 49 -13.33 5.14 -6.57
C LYS A 49 -12.60 3.98 -7.26
N LEU A 50 -11.97 3.09 -6.48
CA LEU A 50 -11.23 1.93 -6.96
C LEU A 50 -12.04 0.63 -6.90
N GLY A 51 -13.36 0.71 -6.71
CA GLY A 51 -14.27 -0.41 -6.78
C GLY A 51 -14.62 -1.07 -5.45
N TYR A 52 -14.16 -0.55 -4.30
CA TYR A 52 -14.53 -1.08 -3.00
C TYR A 52 -16.02 -0.90 -2.73
N LYS A 53 -16.68 -1.97 -2.31
CA LYS A 53 -18.05 -1.99 -1.79
C LYS A 53 -18.05 -2.58 -0.38
N ALA A 54 -18.83 -1.98 0.53
CA ALA A 54 -18.97 -2.48 1.91
C ALA A 54 -19.99 -3.64 1.97
N LYS A 55 -19.62 -4.77 1.36
CA LYS A 55 -20.41 -6.01 1.37
C LYS A 55 -19.51 -7.21 1.55
N GLN A 56 -20.10 -8.36 1.89
CA GLN A 56 -19.36 -9.63 1.98
C GLN A 56 -18.62 -9.93 0.68
N GLY A 57 -17.44 -10.55 0.79
CA GLY A 57 -16.56 -10.82 -0.34
C GLY A 57 -15.55 -9.72 -0.63
N PHE A 58 -15.69 -8.51 -0.06
CA PHE A 58 -14.66 -7.48 -0.10
C PHE A 58 -13.84 -7.47 1.18
N VAL A 59 -12.53 -7.51 1.05
CA VAL A 59 -11.59 -7.46 2.17
C VAL A 59 -10.57 -6.36 1.88
N VAL A 60 -10.20 -5.61 2.91
CA VAL A 60 -9.14 -4.60 2.79
C VAL A 60 -7.97 -5.02 3.66
N ALA A 61 -6.77 -4.98 3.10
CA ALA A 61 -5.54 -5.25 3.82
C ALA A 61 -4.58 -4.06 3.72
N ARG A 62 -3.97 -3.67 4.84
CA ARG A 62 -2.92 -2.66 4.86
C ARG A 62 -1.57 -3.32 4.85
N THR A 63 -0.72 -2.92 3.90
CA THR A 63 0.61 -3.48 3.71
C THR A 63 1.68 -2.41 3.82
N LYS A 64 2.69 -2.72 4.62
CA LYS A 64 3.87 -1.90 4.88
C LYS A 64 5.01 -2.29 3.94
N VAL A 65 5.57 -1.34 3.21
CA VAL A 65 6.72 -1.53 2.32
C VAL A 65 7.84 -0.59 2.74
N ARG A 66 9.07 -1.09 2.83
CA ARG A 66 10.24 -0.27 3.15
C ARG A 66 10.44 0.79 2.06
N ARG A 67 10.61 2.03 2.48
CA ARG A 67 10.95 3.15 1.62
C ARG A 67 12.46 3.13 1.38
N SER A 68 12.88 2.83 0.21
CA SER A 68 14.21 3.13 -0.34
C SER A 68 14.33 2.55 -1.74
N GLY A 69 15.27 3.09 -2.52
CA GLY A 69 15.68 2.49 -3.77
C GLY A 69 16.42 1.17 -3.54
N PHE A 70 16.60 0.45 -4.61
CA PHE A 70 17.43 -0.75 -4.62
C PHE A 70 18.90 -0.35 -4.39
N ARG A 71 19.53 -0.89 -3.35
CA ARG A 71 20.97 -0.75 -3.12
C ARG A 71 21.66 -2.07 -3.42
N LYS A 72 22.50 -2.09 -4.44
CA LYS A 72 23.43 -3.18 -4.69
C LYS A 72 24.78 -2.82 -4.04
N ILE A 73 25.37 -3.78 -3.31
CA ILE A 73 26.70 -3.61 -2.74
C ILE A 73 27.70 -3.55 -3.89
N ARG A 74 28.58 -2.55 -3.89
CA ARG A 74 29.63 -2.43 -4.88
C ARG A 74 30.63 -3.57 -4.73
N PRO A 75 30.96 -4.32 -5.80
CA PRO A 75 32.03 -5.34 -5.76
C PRO A 75 33.35 -4.71 -5.34
N ARG A 76 34.13 -5.38 -4.47
CA ARG A 76 35.37 -4.82 -3.90
C ARG A 76 36.64 -5.50 -4.40
N SER A 77 36.58 -6.72 -4.95
CA SER A 77 37.74 -7.50 -5.33
C SER A 77 37.54 -8.27 -6.62
N GLY A 78 38.64 -8.68 -7.27
CA GLY A 78 38.64 -9.53 -8.45
C GLY A 78 38.04 -8.91 -9.71
N ARG A 79 37.92 -7.56 -9.78
CA ARG A 79 37.29 -6.85 -10.90
C ARG A 79 38.05 -5.59 -11.26
N ARG A 80 38.08 -5.26 -12.56
CA ARG A 80 38.57 -3.96 -13.02
C ARG A 80 37.63 -2.83 -12.58
N PRO A 81 38.13 -1.57 -12.35
CA PRO A 81 37.30 -0.46 -11.89
C PRO A 81 36.04 -0.23 -12.70
N LYS A 82 36.05 -0.33 -14.02
CA LYS A 82 34.88 -0.20 -14.89
C LYS A 82 33.80 -1.29 -14.65
N ARG A 83 34.16 -2.43 -14.07
CA ARG A 83 33.26 -3.55 -13.72
C ARG A 83 32.72 -3.48 -12.29
N MET A 84 33.21 -2.54 -11.48
CA MET A 84 32.78 -2.33 -10.10
C MET A 84 31.58 -1.37 -9.99
N GLY A 85 31.18 -0.71 -11.07
CA GLY A 85 30.07 0.23 -11.09
C GLY A 85 28.73 -0.43 -10.79
N VAL A 86 27.95 0.22 -9.92
CA VAL A 86 26.57 -0.18 -9.58
C VAL A 86 25.59 0.96 -9.84
N ALA A 87 25.99 1.91 -10.69
CA ALA A 87 25.12 3.00 -11.13
C ALA A 87 23.97 2.51 -12.02
N LYS A 88 22.89 3.28 -12.08
CA LYS A 88 21.73 3.03 -12.95
C LYS A 88 20.90 1.78 -12.61
N PHE A 89 21.08 1.15 -11.43
CA PHE A 89 20.16 0.13 -10.97
C PHE A 89 18.82 0.77 -10.58
N LYS A 90 17.77 0.38 -11.28
CA LYS A 90 16.40 0.76 -10.96
C LYS A 90 15.60 -0.47 -10.57
N LEU A 91 14.68 -0.30 -9.60
CA LEU A 91 13.69 -1.35 -9.31
C LEU A 91 12.79 -1.53 -10.54
N GLY A 92 12.64 -2.76 -11.01
CA GLY A 92 11.69 -3.10 -12.05
C GLY A 92 10.22 -3.12 -11.58
N LYS A 93 10.01 -2.98 -10.25
CA LYS A 93 8.70 -3.00 -9.61
C LYS A 93 8.47 -1.76 -8.77
N SER A 94 7.28 -1.18 -8.85
CA SER A 94 6.88 -0.09 -7.96
C SER A 94 6.65 -0.60 -6.53
N MET A 95 6.74 0.28 -5.52
CA MET A 95 6.43 -0.09 -4.13
C MET A 95 4.97 -0.53 -3.96
N ARG A 96 4.07 0.02 -4.75
CA ARG A 96 2.67 -0.37 -4.83
C ARG A 96 2.54 -1.84 -5.28
N LEU A 97 3.17 -2.21 -6.37
CA LEU A 97 3.15 -3.58 -6.88
C LEU A 97 3.77 -4.57 -5.88
N ILE A 98 4.85 -4.18 -5.19
CA ILE A 98 5.44 -5.00 -4.12
C ILE A 98 4.43 -5.23 -2.98
N ALA A 99 3.64 -4.20 -2.61
CA ALA A 99 2.60 -4.34 -1.60
C ALA A 99 1.50 -5.31 -2.06
N GLU A 100 1.04 -5.18 -3.30
CA GLU A 100 0.03 -6.06 -3.92
C GLU A 100 0.49 -7.52 -3.93
N GLU A 101 1.70 -7.79 -4.40
CA GLU A 101 2.27 -9.15 -4.44
C GLU A 101 2.43 -9.77 -3.05
N ARG A 102 2.86 -8.99 -2.05
CA ARG A 102 2.98 -9.48 -0.66
C ARG A 102 1.63 -9.82 -0.06
N THR A 103 0.63 -9.01 -0.39
CA THR A 103 -0.74 -9.23 0.09
C THR A 103 -1.36 -10.45 -0.59
N ALA A 104 -1.21 -10.61 -1.90
CA ALA A 104 -1.67 -11.77 -2.64
C ALA A 104 -1.08 -13.09 -2.09
N LYS A 105 0.21 -13.10 -1.76
CA LYS A 105 0.85 -14.27 -1.12
C LYS A 105 0.27 -14.58 0.27
N ARG A 106 -0.20 -13.58 1.00
CA ARG A 106 -0.79 -13.78 2.34
C ARG A 106 -2.23 -14.26 2.28
N PHE A 107 -2.95 -13.90 1.21
CA PHE A 107 -4.35 -14.23 1.00
C PHE A 107 -4.53 -14.95 -0.36
N PRO A 108 -4.09 -16.22 -0.50
CA PRO A 108 -4.10 -16.93 -1.78
C PRO A 108 -5.52 -17.19 -2.31
N ASN A 109 -6.52 -17.18 -1.44
CA ASN A 109 -7.93 -17.39 -1.80
C ASN A 109 -8.62 -16.12 -2.30
N LEU A 110 -7.94 -14.96 -2.24
CA LEU A 110 -8.50 -13.67 -2.61
C LEU A 110 -7.74 -13.08 -3.79
N GLU A 111 -8.46 -12.44 -4.69
CA GLU A 111 -7.88 -11.71 -5.81
C GLU A 111 -7.67 -10.24 -5.48
N VAL A 112 -6.58 -9.65 -5.98
CA VAL A 112 -6.29 -8.24 -5.83
C VAL A 112 -7.07 -7.44 -6.86
N LEU A 113 -8.05 -6.66 -6.41
CA LEU A 113 -8.82 -5.78 -7.28
C LEU A 113 -8.04 -4.50 -7.59
N ASN A 114 -7.56 -3.81 -6.56
CA ASN A 114 -6.80 -2.56 -6.70
C ASN A 114 -6.10 -2.20 -5.39
N SER A 115 -5.29 -1.14 -5.43
CA SER A 115 -4.62 -0.63 -4.24
C SER A 115 -4.43 0.89 -4.28
N TYR A 116 -4.18 1.51 -3.13
CA TYR A 116 -3.91 2.93 -3.01
C TYR A 116 -2.99 3.24 -1.84
N TRP A 117 -2.30 4.36 -1.96
CA TRP A 117 -1.43 4.89 -0.92
C TRP A 117 -2.25 5.52 0.22
N VAL A 118 -1.81 5.31 1.47
CA VAL A 118 -2.48 5.84 2.68
C VAL A 118 -1.57 6.73 3.49
N GLY A 119 -0.28 6.44 3.53
CA GLY A 119 0.66 7.24 4.30
C GLY A 119 2.10 6.79 4.12
N GLU A 120 3.01 7.62 4.56
CA GLU A 120 4.44 7.30 4.57
C GLU A 120 5.17 7.97 5.74
N ASP A 121 6.27 7.38 6.12
CA ASP A 121 7.26 7.96 7.01
C ASP A 121 8.67 7.91 6.39
N GLY A 122 9.69 8.23 7.17
CA GLY A 122 11.08 8.18 6.69
C GLY A 122 11.55 6.78 6.28
N LYS A 123 10.94 5.70 6.79
CA LYS A 123 11.37 4.31 6.58
C LYS A 123 10.38 3.48 5.75
N HIS A 124 9.09 3.77 5.80
CA HIS A 124 8.05 2.94 5.20
C HIS A 124 7.02 3.74 4.43
N LYS A 125 6.39 3.07 3.47
CA LYS A 125 5.14 3.48 2.81
C LYS A 125 4.07 2.44 3.13
N TRP A 126 2.85 2.92 3.38
CA TRP A 126 1.68 2.08 3.60
C TRP A 126 0.71 2.18 2.45
N PHE A 127 0.30 1.02 1.98
CA PHE A 127 -0.72 0.87 0.94
C PHE A 127 -1.87 0.07 1.50
N GLU A 128 -3.07 0.42 1.12
CA GLU A 128 -4.26 -0.40 1.33
C GLU A 128 -4.62 -1.09 0.03
N ILE A 129 -4.82 -2.40 0.10
CA ILE A 129 -5.11 -3.28 -1.01
C ILE A 129 -6.53 -3.79 -0.85
N ILE A 130 -7.33 -3.61 -1.88
CA ILE A 130 -8.69 -4.11 -1.97
C ILE A 130 -8.62 -5.52 -2.55
N LEU A 131 -9.09 -6.48 -1.79
CA LEU A 131 -9.16 -7.89 -2.15
C LEU A 131 -10.61 -8.29 -2.38
N LEU A 132 -10.80 -9.23 -3.27
CA LEU A 132 -12.09 -9.77 -3.65
C LEU A 132 -12.06 -11.29 -3.49
N ASP A 133 -13.11 -11.85 -2.92
CA ASP A 133 -13.33 -13.31 -2.91
C ASP A 133 -14.13 -13.70 -4.16
N PRO A 134 -13.51 -14.35 -5.16
CA PRO A 134 -14.19 -14.71 -6.39
C PRO A 134 -15.26 -15.80 -6.18
N ASN A 135 -15.19 -16.52 -5.06
CA ASN A 135 -16.14 -17.60 -4.75
C ASN A 135 -17.35 -17.12 -3.95
N ALA A 136 -17.31 -15.90 -3.41
CA ALA A 136 -18.41 -15.36 -2.65
C ALA A 136 -19.67 -15.17 -3.52
N PRO A 137 -20.84 -15.71 -3.13
CA PRO A 137 -22.07 -15.63 -3.92
C PRO A 137 -22.47 -14.17 -4.19
N THR A 138 -22.23 -13.27 -3.23
CA THR A 138 -22.49 -11.83 -3.34
C THR A 138 -21.64 -11.12 -4.41
N ILE A 139 -20.57 -11.73 -4.87
CA ILE A 139 -19.68 -11.20 -5.91
C ILE A 139 -20.09 -11.74 -7.29
N LYS A 140 -20.51 -13.01 -7.38
CA LYS A 140 -20.93 -13.65 -8.64
C LYS A 140 -22.20 -13.05 -9.24
N THR A 141 -22.97 -12.29 -8.46
CA THR A 141 -24.24 -11.66 -8.85
C THR A 141 -24.12 -10.22 -9.35
N VAL A 142 -22.95 -9.80 -9.80
CA VAL A 142 -22.73 -8.44 -10.36
C VAL A 142 -22.41 -8.52 -11.82
#